data_f5adef02b646dab2215329d646aae729
#
_entry.id   f5adef02b646dab2215329d646aae729
#
_cell.length_a   1.000
_cell.length_b   1.000
_cell.length_c   1.000
_cell.angle_alpha   90.00
_cell.angle_beta   90.00
_cell.angle_gamma   90.00
#
_symmetry.space_group_name_H-M   'P 1'
#
loop_
_entity.id
_entity.type
_entity.pdbx_description
1 polymer ?
#
loop_
_entity_poly.entity_id
_entity_poly.type
_entity_poly.pdbx_seq_one_letter_code
_entity_poly.pdbx_strand_id
1 'polypeptide(L)'
;MSFKDLDIKISYASYGSDNIVDSFLVPALKQTKTYRRSVGFFSSSVFGPIIDGIVALSRNRGKIQLIASPQLSEDDVNAINIGYKKREEIISNAFDRDFITAIEELDDAKLQLLASLIANDTLDIRIAVTNGAGMYHDKLGILDDFDGNTVVFY
;
A
#
# COMPACT_ATOMS: atom_id res chain seq x y z
N MET A 1 11.15 -15.51 -8.73
CA MET A 1 10.72 -14.29 -9.48
C MET A 1 11.53 -13.12 -8.96
N SER A 2 12.29 -12.50 -9.84
CA SER A 2 13.29 -11.49 -9.48
C SER A 2 13.07 -10.21 -10.28
N PHE A 3 13.37 -9.06 -9.70
CA PHE A 3 13.37 -7.79 -10.44
C PHE A 3 14.33 -7.80 -11.64
N LYS A 4 15.31 -8.70 -11.65
CA LYS A 4 16.22 -8.91 -12.79
C LYS A 4 15.52 -9.45 -14.04
N ASP A 5 14.33 -10.04 -13.87
CA ASP A 5 13.52 -10.56 -14.96
C ASP A 5 12.60 -9.49 -15.57
N LEU A 6 12.58 -8.28 -15.00
CA LEU A 6 11.76 -7.15 -15.45
C LEU A 6 12.58 -6.18 -16.30
N ASP A 7 11.96 -5.65 -17.35
CA ASP A 7 12.51 -4.53 -18.13
C ASP A 7 12.24 -3.20 -17.42
N ILE A 8 13.05 -2.90 -16.40
CA ILE A 8 12.94 -1.67 -15.62
C ILE A 8 13.76 -0.57 -16.27
N LYS A 9 13.11 0.51 -16.70
CA LYS A 9 13.75 1.69 -17.26
C LYS A 9 14.30 2.60 -16.15
N ILE A 10 15.34 3.36 -16.44
CA ILE A 10 15.91 4.38 -15.54
C ILE A 10 14.93 5.55 -15.34
N SER A 11 14.11 5.85 -16.35
CA SER A 11 13.09 6.90 -16.28
C SER A 11 11.85 6.52 -17.05
N TYR A 12 10.70 7.03 -16.60
CA TYR A 12 9.41 6.89 -17.24
C TYR A 12 8.83 8.27 -17.51
N ALA A 13 8.42 8.52 -18.74
CA ALA A 13 7.78 9.79 -19.09
C ALA A 13 6.34 9.81 -18.55
N SER A 14 5.94 10.94 -17.98
CA SER A 14 4.56 11.16 -17.53
C SER A 14 3.58 11.46 -18.68
N TYR A 15 4.07 11.51 -19.91
CA TYR A 15 3.30 11.78 -21.14
C TYR A 15 3.73 10.77 -22.22
N GLY A 16 2.83 10.50 -23.16
CA GLY A 16 3.07 9.55 -24.25
C GLY A 16 2.54 8.15 -23.95
N SER A 17 3.16 7.13 -24.53
CA SER A 17 2.74 5.71 -24.41
C SER A 17 3.26 5.01 -23.16
N ASP A 18 4.11 5.66 -22.36
CA ASP A 18 4.71 5.05 -21.16
C ASP A 18 3.74 5.13 -19.97
N ASN A 19 2.96 4.08 -19.79
CA ASN A 19 2.16 3.91 -18.57
C ASN A 19 3.04 3.30 -17.46
N ILE A 20 3.55 4.14 -16.56
CA ILE A 20 4.40 3.71 -15.44
C ILE A 20 3.73 2.66 -14.55
N VAL A 21 2.41 2.69 -14.43
CA VAL A 21 1.65 1.73 -13.63
C VAL A 21 1.77 0.34 -14.24
N ASP A 22 1.46 0.20 -15.52
CA ASP A 22 1.46 -1.10 -16.21
C ASP A 22 2.86 -1.57 -16.60
N SER A 23 3.75 -0.63 -16.94
CA SER A 23 5.11 -0.96 -17.39
C SER A 23 6.10 -1.23 -16.25
N PHE A 24 5.85 -0.67 -15.06
CA PHE A 24 6.78 -0.77 -13.94
C PHE A 24 6.10 -1.21 -12.64
N LEU A 25 5.14 -0.42 -12.14
CA LEU A 25 4.69 -0.55 -10.75
C LEU A 25 3.95 -1.88 -10.50
N VAL A 26 3.01 -2.24 -11.38
CA VAL A 26 2.25 -3.51 -11.26
C VAL A 26 3.16 -4.73 -11.45
N PRO A 27 4.02 -4.82 -12.49
CA PRO A 27 4.99 -5.91 -12.61
C PRO A 27 5.94 -6.03 -11.42
N ALA A 28 6.46 -4.91 -10.92
CA ALA A 28 7.36 -4.90 -9.77
C ALA A 28 6.64 -5.36 -8.48
N LEU A 29 5.43 -4.86 -8.20
CA LEU A 29 4.65 -5.28 -7.03
C LEU A 29 4.36 -6.78 -7.01
N LYS A 30 4.14 -7.41 -8.17
CA LYS A 30 3.92 -8.86 -8.28
C LYS A 30 5.12 -9.69 -7.80
N GLN A 31 6.30 -9.11 -7.79
CA GLN A 31 7.56 -9.77 -7.39
C GLN A 31 8.10 -9.24 -6.06
N THR A 32 7.41 -8.27 -5.45
CA THR A 32 7.85 -7.58 -4.25
C THR A 32 7.59 -8.40 -2.99
N LYS A 33 8.62 -8.51 -2.16
CA LYS A 33 8.56 -9.00 -0.78
C LYS A 33 8.22 -7.85 0.19
N THR A 34 8.88 -6.70 0.02
CA THR A 34 8.65 -5.54 0.88
C THR A 34 8.58 -4.28 0.03
N TYR A 35 7.50 -3.55 0.16
CA TYR A 35 7.28 -2.24 -0.45
C TYR A 35 7.23 -1.16 0.62
N ARG A 36 8.21 -0.27 0.64
CA ARG A 36 8.24 0.91 1.49
C ARG A 36 7.90 2.13 0.66
N ARG A 37 6.94 2.91 1.09
CA ARG A 37 6.50 4.10 0.38
C ARG A 37 6.35 5.28 1.32
N SER A 38 6.85 6.41 0.88
CA SER A 38 6.69 7.71 1.50
C SER A 38 5.88 8.61 0.57
N VAL A 39 4.81 9.23 1.07
CA VAL A 39 3.91 10.08 0.29
C VAL A 39 3.51 11.33 1.07
N GLY A 40 3.45 12.46 0.38
CA GLY A 40 2.92 13.71 0.95
C GLY A 40 1.39 13.73 1.06
N PHE A 41 0.70 12.95 0.24
CA PHE A 41 -0.75 12.77 0.28
C PHE A 41 -1.09 11.32 -0.01
N PHE A 42 -1.96 10.73 0.80
CA PHE A 42 -2.46 9.39 0.60
C PHE A 42 -3.99 9.40 0.47
N SER A 43 -4.48 8.60 -0.44
CA SER A 43 -5.90 8.24 -0.56
C SER A 43 -6.00 6.79 -1.00
N SER A 44 -6.99 6.07 -0.50
CA SER A 44 -7.30 4.69 -0.91
C SER A 44 -7.56 4.55 -2.42
N SER A 45 -7.90 5.64 -3.10
CA SER A 45 -8.08 5.69 -4.56
C SER A 45 -6.84 5.25 -5.35
N VAL A 46 -5.63 5.34 -4.77
CA VAL A 46 -4.38 4.89 -5.40
C VAL A 46 -4.38 3.38 -5.67
N PHE A 47 -5.14 2.60 -4.91
CA PHE A 47 -5.19 1.15 -5.08
C PHE A 47 -5.87 0.71 -6.38
N GLY A 48 -6.80 1.49 -6.93
CA GLY A 48 -7.50 1.13 -8.16
C GLY A 48 -6.56 0.77 -9.31
N PRO A 49 -5.69 1.68 -9.76
CA PRO A 49 -4.76 1.43 -10.86
C PRO A 49 -3.74 0.31 -10.61
N ILE A 50 -3.40 0.02 -9.35
CA ILE A 50 -2.36 -0.96 -8.98
C ILE A 50 -2.92 -2.22 -8.31
N ILE A 51 -4.23 -2.44 -8.39
CA ILE A 51 -4.92 -3.52 -7.66
C ILE A 51 -4.30 -4.90 -7.93
N ASP A 52 -3.98 -5.23 -9.17
CA ASP A 52 -3.38 -6.51 -9.54
C ASP A 52 -2.01 -6.73 -8.89
N GLY A 53 -1.22 -5.67 -8.77
CA GLY A 53 0.06 -5.69 -8.07
C GLY A 53 -0.10 -5.91 -6.57
N ILE A 54 -1.04 -5.19 -5.94
CA ILE A 54 -1.34 -5.29 -4.50
C ILE A 54 -1.88 -6.68 -4.14
N VAL A 55 -2.81 -7.21 -4.93
CA VAL A 55 -3.37 -8.55 -4.71
C VAL A 55 -2.27 -9.62 -4.82
N ALA A 56 -1.41 -9.54 -5.84
CA ALA A 56 -0.30 -10.47 -6.00
C ALA A 56 0.71 -10.38 -4.85
N LEU A 57 1.07 -9.15 -4.43
CA LEU A 57 1.95 -8.92 -3.28
C LEU A 57 1.36 -9.56 -2.01
N SER A 58 0.08 -9.32 -1.73
CA SER A 58 -0.61 -9.90 -0.57
C SER A 58 -0.63 -11.43 -0.62
N ARG A 59 -0.95 -12.03 -1.77
CA ARG A 59 -0.93 -13.50 -1.96
C ARG A 59 0.47 -14.11 -1.75
N ASN A 60 1.51 -13.38 -2.13
CA ASN A 60 2.91 -13.77 -1.92
C ASN A 60 3.39 -13.49 -0.48
N ARG A 61 2.51 -13.07 0.42
CA ARG A 61 2.84 -12.68 1.81
C ARG A 61 3.83 -11.52 1.87
N GLY A 62 3.81 -10.66 0.87
CA GLY A 62 4.57 -9.42 0.87
C GLY A 62 4.01 -8.42 1.87
N LYS A 63 4.82 -7.41 2.19
CA LYS A 63 4.50 -6.36 3.17
C LYS A 63 4.59 -4.98 2.52
N ILE A 64 3.69 -4.10 2.92
CA ILE A 64 3.67 -2.70 2.53
C ILE A 64 3.84 -1.84 3.80
N GLN A 65 4.82 -0.96 3.80
CA GLN A 65 5.05 0.01 4.86
C GLN A 65 4.90 1.41 4.26
N LEU A 66 3.85 2.11 4.66
CA LEU A 66 3.50 3.42 4.14
C LEU A 66 3.73 4.50 5.21
N ILE A 67 4.42 5.56 4.84
CA ILE A 67 4.49 6.80 5.62
C ILE A 67 3.71 7.86 4.84
N ALA A 68 2.70 8.46 5.47
CA ALA A 68 1.85 9.46 4.86
C ALA A 68 1.80 10.75 5.71
N SER A 69 1.49 11.86 5.07
CA SER A 69 1.14 13.11 5.76
C SER A 69 -0.18 12.93 6.56
N PRO A 70 -0.43 13.73 7.61
CA PRO A 70 -1.66 13.66 8.37
C PRO A 70 -2.92 14.12 7.62
N GLN A 71 -2.78 14.56 6.38
CA GLN A 71 -3.90 14.99 5.54
C GLN A 71 -4.57 13.76 4.88
N LEU A 72 -5.45 13.12 5.63
CA LEU A 72 -6.27 11.99 5.18
C LEU A 72 -7.74 12.39 5.14
N SER A 73 -8.53 11.77 4.26
CA SER A 73 -9.99 11.89 4.31
C SER A 73 -10.55 11.20 5.55
N GLU A 74 -11.71 11.62 6.01
CA GLU A 74 -12.41 10.97 7.14
C GLU A 74 -12.70 9.50 6.84
N ASP A 75 -13.07 9.17 5.61
CA ASP A 75 -13.34 7.80 5.16
C ASP A 75 -12.08 6.93 5.20
N ASP A 76 -10.93 7.43 4.73
CA ASP A 76 -9.66 6.73 4.82
C ASP A 76 -9.24 6.51 6.29
N VAL A 77 -9.40 7.52 7.16
CA VAL A 77 -9.12 7.40 8.60
C VAL A 77 -10.00 6.34 9.25
N ASN A 78 -11.30 6.33 8.94
CA ASN A 78 -12.23 5.33 9.44
C ASN A 78 -11.84 3.91 8.98
N ALA A 79 -11.54 3.71 7.70
CA ALA A 79 -11.09 2.42 7.16
C ALA A 79 -9.78 1.94 7.80
N ILE A 80 -8.81 2.84 8.02
CA ILE A 80 -7.56 2.54 8.71
C ILE A 80 -7.83 2.07 10.15
N ASN A 81 -8.67 2.78 10.90
CA ASN A 81 -9.01 2.44 12.28
C ASN A 81 -9.73 1.08 12.36
N ILE A 82 -10.67 0.80 11.46
CA ILE A 82 -11.33 -0.51 11.37
C ILE A 82 -10.29 -1.60 11.11
N GLY A 83 -9.38 -1.39 10.17
CA GLY A 83 -8.33 -2.33 9.83
C GLY A 83 -7.43 -2.67 11.03
N TYR A 84 -6.93 -1.67 11.76
CA TYR A 84 -6.09 -1.89 12.93
C TYR A 84 -6.84 -2.55 14.09
N LYS A 85 -8.07 -2.15 14.36
CA LYS A 85 -8.91 -2.78 15.38
C LYS A 85 -9.10 -4.26 15.08
N LYS A 86 -9.41 -4.61 13.83
CA LYS A 86 -9.59 -5.99 13.40
C LYS A 86 -8.29 -6.81 13.45
N ARG A 87 -7.17 -6.20 13.15
CA ARG A 87 -5.84 -6.84 13.31
C ARG A 87 -5.58 -7.23 14.76
N GLU A 88 -5.91 -6.37 15.73
CA GLU A 88 -5.79 -6.69 17.16
C GLU A 88 -6.70 -7.86 17.56
N GLU A 89 -7.93 -7.91 17.06
CA GLU A 89 -8.86 -9.01 17.29
C GLU A 89 -8.35 -10.34 16.73
N ILE A 90 -7.76 -10.34 15.53
CA ILE A 90 -7.13 -11.53 14.93
C ILE A 90 -5.97 -12.05 15.80
N ILE A 91 -5.09 -11.14 16.25
CA ILE A 91 -3.95 -11.50 17.10
C ILE A 91 -4.40 -12.09 18.45
N SER A 92 -5.50 -11.59 19.01
CA SER A 92 -6.03 -12.07 20.30
C SER A 92 -6.85 -13.35 20.22
N ASN A 93 -6.89 -14.04 19.05
CA ASN A 93 -7.71 -15.23 18.77
C ASN A 93 -9.23 -15.04 18.98
N ALA A 94 -9.70 -13.80 18.95
CA ALA A 94 -11.13 -13.50 18.92
C ALA A 94 -11.66 -13.77 17.50
N PHE A 95 -12.03 -15.02 17.21
CA PHE A 95 -12.78 -15.40 16.03
C PHE A 95 -14.20 -14.84 16.15
N ASP A 96 -14.37 -13.56 15.80
CA ASP A 96 -15.70 -12.95 15.78
C ASP A 96 -16.17 -12.83 14.32
N ARG A 97 -17.38 -13.33 14.06
CA ARG A 97 -18.05 -13.21 12.74
C ARG A 97 -18.30 -11.74 12.36
N ASP A 98 -18.29 -10.85 13.34
CA ASP A 98 -18.43 -9.40 13.15
C ASP A 98 -17.27 -8.76 12.39
N PHE A 99 -16.14 -9.47 12.24
CA PHE A 99 -14.98 -9.01 11.50
C PHE A 99 -15.28 -8.71 10.02
N ILE A 100 -15.87 -9.66 9.32
CA ILE A 100 -16.18 -9.52 7.89
C ILE A 100 -17.21 -8.41 7.71
N THR A 101 -18.23 -8.38 8.55
CA THR A 101 -19.33 -7.42 8.49
C THR A 101 -18.86 -5.97 8.57
N ALA A 102 -17.95 -5.62 9.52
CA ALA A 102 -17.50 -4.24 9.67
C ALA A 102 -16.70 -3.71 8.46
N ILE A 103 -15.97 -4.59 7.74
CA ILE A 103 -15.27 -4.21 6.50
C ILE A 103 -16.26 -4.14 5.33
N GLU A 104 -17.20 -5.07 5.23
CA GLU A 104 -18.25 -5.10 4.20
C GLU A 104 -19.21 -3.91 4.30
N GLU A 105 -19.38 -3.32 5.48
CA GLU A 105 -20.19 -2.12 5.70
C GLU A 105 -19.54 -0.83 5.16
N LEU A 106 -18.26 -0.86 4.75
CA LEU A 106 -17.64 0.27 4.08
C LEU A 106 -18.22 0.44 2.66
N ASP A 107 -18.65 1.64 2.35
CA ASP A 107 -19.38 1.95 1.10
C ASP A 107 -18.53 1.84 -0.18
N ASP A 108 -17.19 1.80 -0.08
CA ASP A 108 -16.27 1.80 -1.22
C ASP A 108 -15.33 0.60 -1.17
N ALA A 109 -15.25 -0.13 -2.29
CA ALA A 109 -14.35 -1.29 -2.43
C ALA A 109 -12.86 -0.97 -2.16
N LYS A 110 -12.43 0.27 -2.40
CA LYS A 110 -11.06 0.72 -2.11
C LYS A 110 -10.84 0.90 -0.60
N LEU A 111 -11.85 1.38 0.12
CA LEU A 111 -11.84 1.46 1.58
C LEU A 111 -11.88 0.07 2.21
N GLN A 112 -12.69 -0.85 1.67
CA GLN A 112 -12.71 -2.25 2.08
C GLN A 112 -11.34 -2.91 1.88
N LEU A 113 -10.69 -2.66 0.74
CA LEU A 113 -9.36 -3.16 0.46
C LEU A 113 -8.34 -2.58 1.45
N LEU A 114 -8.36 -1.28 1.70
CA LEU A 114 -7.47 -0.61 2.67
C LEU A 114 -7.60 -1.25 4.06
N ALA A 115 -8.80 -1.38 4.59
CA ALA A 115 -9.06 -1.99 5.88
C ALA A 115 -8.60 -3.46 5.91
N SER A 116 -8.87 -4.23 4.86
CA SER A 116 -8.48 -5.65 4.75
C SER A 116 -6.97 -5.84 4.72
N LEU A 117 -6.24 -5.00 3.98
CA LEU A 117 -4.76 -5.06 3.91
C LEU A 117 -4.12 -4.78 5.28
N ILE A 118 -4.70 -3.86 6.05
CA ILE A 118 -4.23 -3.58 7.41
C ILE A 118 -4.59 -4.74 8.35
N ALA A 119 -5.82 -5.22 8.30
CA ALA A 119 -6.32 -6.28 9.17
C ALA A 119 -5.52 -7.59 9.03
N ASN A 120 -5.14 -7.96 7.81
CA ASN A 120 -4.34 -9.17 7.55
C ASN A 120 -2.82 -8.96 7.61
N ASP A 121 -2.38 -7.82 8.16
CA ASP A 121 -0.96 -7.47 8.34
C ASP A 121 -0.16 -7.36 7.01
N THR A 122 -0.82 -7.09 5.90
CA THR A 122 -0.13 -6.79 4.63
C THR A 122 0.33 -5.34 4.58
N LEU A 123 -0.47 -4.40 5.09
CA LEU A 123 -0.19 -2.97 5.09
C LEU A 123 -0.03 -2.43 6.52
N ASP A 124 1.04 -1.69 6.76
CA ASP A 124 1.25 -0.85 7.94
C ASP A 124 1.36 0.62 7.52
N ILE A 125 0.57 1.50 8.15
CA ILE A 125 0.54 2.94 7.86
C ILE A 125 1.04 3.71 9.06
N ARG A 126 1.98 4.62 8.83
CA ARG A 126 2.47 5.58 9.83
C ARG A 126 2.25 7.00 9.35
N ILE A 127 1.87 7.87 10.27
CA ILE A 127 1.66 9.28 9.99
C ILE A 127 2.93 10.05 10.34
N ALA A 128 3.47 10.76 9.35
CA ALA A 128 4.62 11.65 9.54
C ALA A 128 4.16 13.00 10.09
N VAL A 129 4.65 13.38 11.25
CA VAL A 129 4.40 14.70 11.85
C VAL A 129 5.69 15.51 11.78
N THR A 130 5.61 16.73 11.21
CA THR A 130 6.76 17.65 11.14
C THR A 130 6.81 18.51 12.41
N ASN A 131 8.02 18.77 12.92
CA ASN A 131 8.24 19.60 14.11
C ASN A 131 8.20 21.12 13.81
N GLY A 132 7.49 21.56 12.78
CA GLY A 132 7.42 22.96 12.37
C GLY A 132 6.30 23.26 11.41
N ALA A 133 6.25 24.48 10.87
CA ALA A 133 5.23 24.96 9.93
C ALA A 133 5.41 24.37 8.50
N GLY A 134 5.83 23.13 8.38
CA GLY A 134 6.01 22.45 7.08
C GLY A 134 5.13 21.24 6.95
N MET A 135 4.76 20.91 5.69
CA MET A 135 4.05 19.68 5.36
C MET A 135 5.06 18.60 4.96
N TYR A 136 4.89 17.38 5.49
CA TYR A 136 5.62 16.23 4.99
C TYR A 136 5.24 15.96 3.53
N HIS A 137 6.20 16.03 2.62
CA HIS A 137 5.94 15.95 1.17
C HIS A 137 6.98 15.09 0.44
N ASP A 138 7.37 14.01 1.04
CA ASP A 138 8.32 13.06 0.44
C ASP A 138 7.60 12.13 -0.56
N LYS A 139 8.31 11.63 -1.57
CA LYS A 139 7.75 10.77 -2.63
C LYS A 139 8.72 9.64 -3.00
N LEU A 140 9.21 8.94 -1.99
CA LEU A 140 10.17 7.85 -2.18
C LEU A 140 9.47 6.50 -2.17
N GLY A 141 9.82 5.61 -3.10
CA GLY A 141 9.43 4.21 -3.10
C GLY A 141 10.65 3.29 -3.10
N ILE A 142 10.62 2.26 -2.27
CA ILE A 142 11.66 1.22 -2.19
C ILE A 142 10.96 -0.12 -2.27
N LEU A 143 11.34 -0.94 -3.24
CA LEU A 143 10.85 -2.28 -3.46
C LEU A 143 11.99 -3.28 -3.26
N ASP A 144 11.80 -4.27 -2.42
CA ASP A 144 12.73 -5.40 -2.28
C ASP A 144 12.05 -6.67 -2.79
N ASP A 145 12.72 -7.48 -3.61
CA ASP A 145 12.23 -8.77 -4.06
C ASP A 145 12.63 -9.91 -3.09
N PHE A 146 12.23 -11.15 -3.42
CA PHE A 146 12.56 -12.33 -2.62
C PHE A 146 14.00 -12.80 -2.79
N ASP A 147 14.70 -12.35 -3.83
CA ASP A 147 16.09 -12.70 -4.15
C ASP A 147 17.10 -11.67 -3.61
N GLY A 148 16.62 -10.65 -2.89
CA GLY A 148 17.46 -9.62 -2.27
C GLY A 148 17.85 -8.48 -3.21
N ASN A 149 17.15 -8.31 -4.35
CA ASN A 149 17.34 -7.15 -5.20
C ASN A 149 16.43 -6.01 -4.74
N THR A 150 16.93 -4.78 -4.87
CA THR A 150 16.22 -3.57 -4.46
C THR A 150 16.05 -2.62 -5.65
N VAL A 151 14.86 -2.05 -5.78
CA VAL A 151 14.56 -0.96 -6.70
C VAL A 151 14.11 0.25 -5.90
N VAL A 152 14.68 1.41 -6.20
CA VAL A 152 14.33 2.70 -5.58
C VAL A 152 13.81 3.64 -6.66
N PHE A 153 12.72 4.34 -6.37
CA PHE A 153 12.13 5.31 -7.29
C PHE A 153 11.53 6.51 -6.54
N TYR A 154 11.46 7.63 -7.22
CA TYR A 154 10.92 8.89 -6.67
C TYR A 154 10.24 9.72 -7.77
#